data_6fceb7deabea4b889e66a5ede8537d10
#
_entry.id   6fceb7deabea4b889e66a5ede8537d10
#
_cell.length_a   1.000
_cell.length_b   1.000
_cell.length_c   1.000
_cell.angle_alpha   90.00
_cell.angle_beta   90.00
_cell.angle_gamma   90.00
#
_symmetry.space_group_name_H-M   'P 1'
#
loop_
_entity.id
_entity.type
_entity.pdbx_description
1 polymer ?
#
loop_
_entity_poly.entity_id
_entity_poly.type
_entity_poly.pdbx_seq_one_letter_code
_entity_poly.pdbx_strand_id
1 'polypeptide(L)'
;AGMLQAHPGGRITTAALAQQVGVSEAALYRHFPSKAKMLDGLIEYAEQTLFDRIGQIMQEQDSAEPRCHHIVLLLLTFVERNPGFARLFAGDALQGETERLRNRVCQLLDRIETQLRQILREHRAQQAALPDYQVNPTANLMLALAEGRIQQFVRSNFRQLPTNGWPEQWALIEQSVFTEPVN
;
A
#
# COMPACT_ATOMS: atom_id res chain seq x y z
N ALA A 1 -9.01 -3.22 -11.76
CA ALA A 1 -8.67 -1.95 -11.10
C ALA A 1 -9.67 -0.83 -11.48
N GLY A 2 -9.94 -0.58 -12.76
CA GLY A 2 -10.79 0.54 -13.22
C GLY A 2 -12.20 0.60 -12.60
N MET A 3 -12.80 -0.51 -12.26
CA MET A 3 -14.15 -0.56 -11.71
C MET A 3 -14.24 -0.17 -10.23
N LEU A 4 -13.20 -0.43 -9.45
CA LEU A 4 -13.09 0.07 -8.08
C LEU A 4 -13.04 1.61 -8.05
N GLN A 5 -12.70 2.24 -9.17
CA GLN A 5 -12.66 3.69 -9.35
C GLN A 5 -14.05 4.28 -9.65
N ALA A 6 -14.88 3.58 -10.42
CA ALA A 6 -16.12 4.16 -10.98
C ALA A 6 -17.28 4.30 -9.99
N HIS A 7 -17.24 3.62 -8.84
CA HIS A 7 -18.32 3.61 -7.85
C HIS A 7 -17.82 3.89 -6.43
N PRO A 8 -17.42 5.13 -6.12
CA PRO A 8 -16.98 5.50 -4.76
C PRO A 8 -18.14 5.25 -3.77
N GLY A 9 -17.89 4.44 -2.74
CA GLY A 9 -18.89 4.10 -1.71
C GLY A 9 -19.98 3.09 -2.13
N GLY A 10 -20.02 2.67 -3.39
CA GLY A 10 -20.97 1.70 -3.90
C GLY A 10 -20.50 0.25 -3.70
N ARG A 11 -21.46 -0.68 -3.45
CA ARG A 11 -21.17 -2.12 -3.44
C ARG A 11 -20.68 -2.54 -4.83
N ILE A 12 -19.51 -3.16 -4.90
CA ILE A 12 -18.99 -3.71 -6.16
C ILE A 12 -19.81 -4.94 -6.52
N THR A 13 -20.47 -4.92 -7.68
CA THR A 13 -21.20 -6.06 -8.20
C THR A 13 -20.46 -6.70 -9.37
N THR A 14 -20.66 -7.99 -9.58
CA THR A 14 -20.06 -8.70 -10.74
C THR A 14 -20.60 -8.17 -12.06
N ALA A 15 -21.88 -7.74 -12.11
CA ALA A 15 -22.47 -7.10 -13.29
C ALA A 15 -21.76 -5.79 -13.68
N ALA A 16 -21.50 -4.92 -12.69
CA ALA A 16 -20.76 -3.68 -12.90
C ALA A 16 -19.30 -3.93 -13.33
N LEU A 17 -18.67 -5.00 -12.84
CA LEU A 17 -17.33 -5.48 -13.28
C LEU A 17 -17.33 -5.90 -14.75
N ALA A 18 -18.26 -6.74 -15.13
CA ALA A 18 -18.39 -7.25 -16.48
C ALA A 18 -18.59 -6.11 -17.48
N GLN A 19 -19.48 -5.15 -17.15
CA GLN A 19 -19.75 -3.99 -17.98
C GLN A 19 -18.49 -3.12 -18.20
N GLN A 20 -17.68 -2.92 -17.17
CA GLN A 20 -16.50 -2.07 -17.29
C GLN A 20 -15.35 -2.73 -18.05
N VAL A 21 -15.23 -4.05 -17.99
CA VAL A 21 -14.24 -4.82 -18.77
C VAL A 21 -14.71 -5.08 -20.20
N GLY A 22 -15.98 -4.75 -20.51
CA GLY A 22 -16.54 -4.96 -21.85
C GLY A 22 -16.84 -6.42 -22.17
N VAL A 23 -17.10 -7.25 -21.15
CA VAL A 23 -17.43 -8.67 -21.29
C VAL A 23 -18.81 -8.95 -20.66
N SER A 24 -19.43 -10.07 -21.02
CA SER A 24 -20.64 -10.50 -20.32
C SER A 24 -20.29 -11.00 -18.92
N GLU A 25 -21.24 -10.89 -17.99
CA GLU A 25 -21.10 -11.44 -16.64
C GLU A 25 -20.79 -12.96 -16.68
N ALA A 26 -21.39 -13.69 -17.63
CA ALA A 26 -21.11 -15.09 -17.85
C ALA A 26 -19.67 -15.35 -18.33
N ALA A 27 -19.09 -14.46 -19.14
CA ALA A 27 -17.69 -14.56 -19.54
C ALA A 27 -16.74 -14.26 -18.36
N LEU A 28 -17.09 -13.30 -17.50
CA LEU A 28 -16.35 -13.00 -16.29
C LEU A 28 -16.33 -14.22 -15.33
N TYR A 29 -17.48 -14.86 -15.12
CA TYR A 29 -17.59 -16.06 -14.28
C TYR A 29 -16.87 -17.29 -14.84
N ARG A 30 -16.59 -17.38 -16.14
CA ARG A 30 -15.73 -18.43 -16.70
C ARG A 30 -14.29 -18.34 -16.21
N HIS A 31 -13.79 -17.13 -15.98
CA HIS A 31 -12.43 -16.90 -15.50
C HIS A 31 -12.38 -16.76 -13.97
N PHE A 32 -13.43 -16.19 -13.37
CA PHE A 32 -13.53 -15.98 -11.93
C PHE A 32 -14.87 -16.49 -11.42
N PRO A 33 -14.92 -17.68 -10.82
CA PRO A 33 -16.17 -18.33 -10.42
C PRO A 33 -16.95 -17.58 -9.33
N SER A 34 -16.36 -16.54 -8.73
CA SER A 34 -17.03 -15.65 -7.77
C SER A 34 -16.32 -14.30 -7.66
N LYS A 35 -17.05 -13.28 -7.15
CA LYS A 35 -16.46 -11.97 -6.80
C LYS A 35 -15.30 -12.12 -5.81
N ALA A 36 -15.44 -13.02 -4.82
CA ALA A 36 -14.39 -13.29 -3.84
C ALA A 36 -13.11 -13.80 -4.51
N LYS A 37 -13.23 -14.71 -5.49
CA LYS A 37 -12.06 -15.21 -6.25
C LYS A 37 -11.40 -14.14 -7.10
N MET A 38 -12.18 -13.21 -7.61
CA MET A 38 -11.65 -12.09 -8.38
C MET A 38 -10.91 -11.10 -7.47
N LEU A 39 -11.47 -10.76 -6.31
CA LEU A 39 -10.78 -9.91 -5.31
C LEU A 39 -9.50 -10.61 -4.80
N ASP A 40 -9.55 -11.91 -4.61
CA ASP A 40 -8.39 -12.74 -4.25
C ASP A 40 -7.27 -12.62 -5.29
N GLY A 41 -7.59 -12.73 -6.57
CA GLY A 41 -6.63 -12.55 -7.67
C GLY A 41 -6.08 -11.11 -7.78
N LEU A 42 -6.90 -10.09 -7.45
CA LEU A 42 -6.42 -8.71 -7.39
C LEU A 42 -5.43 -8.51 -6.23
N ILE A 43 -5.70 -9.10 -5.06
CA ILE A 43 -4.77 -9.04 -3.93
C ILE A 43 -3.45 -9.73 -4.29
N GLU A 44 -3.51 -10.91 -4.90
CA GLU A 44 -2.33 -11.65 -5.35
C GLU A 44 -1.49 -10.85 -6.36
N TYR A 45 -2.14 -10.22 -7.33
CA TYR A 45 -1.47 -9.33 -8.29
C TYR A 45 -0.78 -8.15 -7.60
N ALA A 46 -1.45 -7.51 -6.63
CA ALA A 46 -0.86 -6.42 -5.87
C ALA A 46 0.34 -6.89 -5.03
N GLU A 47 0.21 -8.03 -4.35
CA GLU A 47 1.31 -8.66 -3.60
C GLU A 47 2.53 -8.87 -4.49
N GLN A 48 2.36 -9.55 -5.61
CA GLN A 48 3.46 -9.85 -6.53
C GLN A 48 4.10 -8.56 -7.05
N THR A 49 3.29 -7.62 -7.56
CA THR A 49 3.79 -6.35 -8.12
C THR A 49 4.57 -5.53 -7.10
N LEU A 50 4.05 -5.40 -5.89
CA LEU A 50 4.69 -4.61 -4.83
C LEU A 50 5.98 -5.29 -4.34
N PHE A 51 5.95 -6.60 -4.07
CA PHE A 51 7.12 -7.28 -3.52
C PHE A 51 8.23 -7.51 -4.54
N ASP A 52 7.92 -7.70 -5.83
CA ASP A 52 8.91 -7.70 -6.89
C ASP A 52 9.65 -6.35 -6.95
N ARG A 53 8.90 -5.24 -6.84
CA ARG A 53 9.52 -3.91 -6.84
C ARG A 53 10.26 -3.59 -5.54
N ILE A 54 9.76 -4.02 -4.39
CA ILE A 54 10.49 -3.91 -3.11
C ILE A 54 11.83 -4.65 -3.19
N GLY A 55 11.84 -5.86 -3.78
CA GLY A 55 13.07 -6.61 -4.01
C GLY A 55 14.09 -5.83 -4.86
N GLN A 56 13.63 -5.13 -5.91
CA GLN A 56 14.50 -4.26 -6.72
C GLN A 56 15.01 -3.06 -5.90
N ILE A 57 14.16 -2.38 -5.14
CA ILE A 57 14.55 -1.27 -4.27
C ILE A 57 15.66 -1.70 -3.31
N MET A 58 15.54 -2.89 -2.71
CA MET A 58 16.55 -3.43 -1.81
C MET A 58 17.91 -3.69 -2.48
N GLN A 59 17.92 -3.93 -3.80
CA GLN A 59 19.14 -4.11 -4.59
C GLN A 59 19.69 -2.78 -5.13
N GLU A 60 18.81 -1.84 -5.51
CA GLU A 60 19.16 -0.56 -6.11
C GLU A 60 19.64 0.49 -5.09
N GLN A 61 19.21 0.37 -3.84
CA GLN A 61 19.50 1.33 -2.77
C GLN A 61 20.44 0.71 -1.73
N ASP A 62 21.50 1.43 -1.37
CA ASP A 62 22.54 0.94 -0.45
C ASP A 62 22.29 1.31 1.02
N SER A 63 21.44 2.32 1.28
CA SER A 63 21.20 2.83 2.64
C SER A 63 19.74 2.75 3.08
N ALA A 64 19.50 2.82 4.37
CA ALA A 64 18.21 2.58 4.99
C ALA A 64 17.17 3.66 4.65
N GLU A 65 17.58 4.94 4.64
CA GLU A 65 16.68 6.05 4.35
C GLU A 65 16.03 5.89 2.97
N PRO A 66 16.77 5.84 1.82
CA PRO A 66 16.14 5.70 0.53
C PRO A 66 15.40 4.36 0.35
N ARG A 67 15.80 3.29 1.02
CA ARG A 67 15.03 2.03 1.02
C ARG A 67 13.64 2.24 1.62
N CYS A 68 13.56 2.82 2.82
CA CYS A 68 12.29 3.10 3.48
C CYS A 68 11.45 4.10 2.67
N HIS A 69 12.05 5.20 2.21
CA HIS A 69 11.39 6.21 1.38
C HIS A 69 10.74 5.60 0.14
N HIS A 70 11.53 4.86 -0.65
CA HIS A 70 11.05 4.29 -1.90
C HIS A 70 9.99 3.20 -1.70
N ILE A 71 10.04 2.42 -0.60
CA ILE A 71 9.01 1.42 -0.29
C ILE A 71 7.68 2.12 0.03
N VAL A 72 7.70 3.15 0.87
CA VAL A 72 6.46 3.89 1.19
C VAL A 72 5.94 4.64 -0.04
N LEU A 73 6.82 5.32 -0.78
CA LEU A 73 6.45 6.01 -2.02
C LEU A 73 5.91 5.06 -3.09
N LEU A 74 6.46 3.84 -3.18
CA LEU A 74 5.94 2.79 -4.07
C LEU A 74 4.47 2.47 -3.75
N LEU A 75 4.13 2.27 -2.47
CA LEU A 75 2.75 1.99 -2.05
C LEU A 75 1.81 3.14 -2.42
N LEU A 76 2.21 4.39 -2.14
CA LEU A 76 1.43 5.59 -2.48
C LEU A 76 1.24 5.74 -3.98
N THR A 77 2.31 5.59 -4.76
CA THR A 77 2.28 5.69 -6.23
C THR A 77 1.46 4.56 -6.86
N PHE A 78 1.56 3.35 -6.31
CA PHE A 78 0.79 2.21 -6.78
C PHE A 78 -0.72 2.45 -6.67
N VAL A 79 -1.19 2.92 -5.52
CA VAL A 79 -2.62 3.21 -5.31
C VAL A 79 -3.08 4.45 -6.08
N GLU A 80 -2.23 5.45 -6.24
CA GLU A 80 -2.53 6.64 -7.03
C GLU A 80 -2.79 6.30 -8.50
N ARG A 81 -1.94 5.46 -9.08
CA ARG A 81 -2.09 4.97 -10.45
C ARG A 81 -3.21 3.95 -10.61
N ASN A 82 -3.63 3.34 -9.51
CA ASN A 82 -4.62 2.28 -9.46
C ASN A 82 -5.65 2.54 -8.35
N PRO A 83 -6.53 3.55 -8.46
CA PRO A 83 -7.46 3.94 -7.39
C PRO A 83 -8.36 2.80 -6.89
N GLY A 84 -8.60 1.79 -7.73
CA GLY A 84 -9.30 0.58 -7.32
C GLY A 84 -8.58 -0.18 -6.20
N PHE A 85 -7.24 -0.22 -6.22
CA PHE A 85 -6.46 -0.81 -5.13
C PHE A 85 -6.46 0.06 -3.87
N ALA A 86 -6.58 1.39 -4.01
CA ALA A 86 -6.77 2.25 -2.84
C ALA A 86 -8.02 1.84 -2.05
N ARG A 87 -9.15 1.58 -2.73
CA ARG A 87 -10.39 1.08 -2.10
C ARG A 87 -10.22 -0.31 -1.50
N LEU A 88 -9.42 -1.16 -2.13
CA LEU A 88 -9.14 -2.50 -1.63
C LEU A 88 -8.33 -2.43 -0.32
N PHE A 89 -7.27 -1.63 -0.29
CA PHE A 89 -6.39 -1.46 0.87
C PHE A 89 -7.08 -0.68 2.01
N ALA A 90 -7.92 0.29 1.68
CA ALA A 90 -8.77 0.97 2.65
C ALA A 90 -9.89 0.09 3.25
N GLY A 91 -10.09 -1.12 2.72
CA GLY A 91 -11.15 -2.04 3.18
C GLY A 91 -12.55 -1.72 2.64
N ASP A 92 -12.74 -0.58 1.96
CA ASP A 92 -14.02 -0.15 1.42
C ASP A 92 -14.57 -1.15 0.37
N ALA A 93 -13.71 -1.65 -0.50
CA ALA A 93 -14.07 -2.65 -1.51
C ALA A 93 -14.41 -4.03 -0.93
N LEU A 94 -14.06 -4.27 0.33
CA LEU A 94 -14.25 -5.56 1.03
C LEU A 94 -15.49 -5.58 1.93
N GLN A 95 -16.31 -4.54 1.90
CA GLN A 95 -17.55 -4.51 2.68
C GLN A 95 -18.51 -5.63 2.23
N GLY A 96 -18.92 -6.47 3.20
CA GLY A 96 -19.75 -7.63 2.95
C GLY A 96 -19.04 -8.86 2.37
N GLU A 97 -17.70 -8.79 2.19
CA GLU A 97 -16.86 -9.92 1.81
C GLU A 97 -16.39 -10.72 3.04
N THR A 98 -15.81 -11.90 2.76
CA THR A 98 -15.32 -12.80 3.80
C THR A 98 -14.16 -12.19 4.59
N GLU A 99 -14.06 -12.53 5.87
CA GLU A 99 -12.95 -12.17 6.74
C GLU A 99 -11.59 -12.60 6.15
N ARG A 100 -11.55 -13.71 5.43
CA ARG A 100 -10.35 -14.20 4.74
C ARG A 100 -9.74 -13.15 3.80
N LEU A 101 -10.55 -12.45 3.01
CA LEU A 101 -10.05 -11.42 2.08
C LEU A 101 -9.51 -10.20 2.82
N ARG A 102 -10.18 -9.79 3.89
CA ARG A 102 -9.68 -8.72 4.77
C ARG A 102 -8.34 -9.09 5.38
N ASN A 103 -8.24 -10.31 5.90
CA ASN A 103 -7.00 -10.82 6.49
C ASN A 103 -5.85 -10.87 5.47
N ARG A 104 -6.13 -11.19 4.20
CA ARG A 104 -5.10 -11.14 3.15
C ARG A 104 -4.57 -9.73 2.91
N VAL A 105 -5.42 -8.72 2.89
CA VAL A 105 -4.98 -7.32 2.77
C VAL A 105 -4.16 -6.91 3.99
N CYS A 106 -4.61 -7.25 5.21
CA CYS A 106 -3.82 -7.02 6.42
C CYS A 106 -2.45 -7.67 6.34
N GLN A 107 -2.37 -8.95 5.94
CA GLN A 107 -1.10 -9.68 5.79
C GLN A 107 -0.16 -9.02 4.75
N LEU A 108 -0.70 -8.49 3.64
CA LEU A 108 0.09 -7.76 2.66
C LEU A 108 0.72 -6.52 3.30
N LEU A 109 -0.06 -5.71 4.01
CA LEU A 109 0.41 -4.50 4.70
C LEU A 109 1.39 -4.83 5.84
N ASP A 110 1.11 -5.86 6.64
CA ASP A 110 2.00 -6.36 7.70
C ASP A 110 3.37 -6.81 7.15
N ARG A 111 3.40 -7.41 5.96
CA ARG A 111 4.65 -7.78 5.28
C ARG A 111 5.45 -6.56 4.86
N ILE A 112 4.78 -5.49 4.39
CA ILE A 112 5.45 -4.20 4.08
C ILE A 112 6.05 -3.60 5.36
N GLU A 113 5.28 -3.55 6.46
CA GLU A 113 5.79 -3.08 7.76
C GLU A 113 6.98 -3.93 8.24
N THR A 114 6.91 -5.24 8.05
CA THR A 114 8.01 -6.14 8.41
C THR A 114 9.27 -5.84 7.62
N GLN A 115 9.16 -5.51 6.34
CA GLN A 115 10.29 -5.09 5.51
C GLN A 115 10.90 -3.76 6.01
N LEU A 116 10.07 -2.76 6.31
CA LEU A 116 10.52 -1.49 6.90
C LEU A 116 11.22 -1.73 8.25
N ARG A 117 10.64 -2.57 9.09
CA ARG A 117 11.21 -2.95 10.41
C ARG A 117 12.58 -3.61 10.28
N GLN A 118 12.77 -4.47 9.29
CA GLN A 118 14.05 -5.11 9.03
C GLN A 118 15.12 -4.10 8.62
N ILE A 119 14.80 -3.19 7.69
CA ILE A 119 15.70 -2.13 7.25
C ILE A 119 16.13 -1.26 8.43
N LEU A 120 15.19 -0.84 9.26
CA LEU A 120 15.46 -0.01 10.43
C LEU A 120 16.31 -0.72 11.50
N ARG A 121 16.10 -2.03 11.69
CA ARG A 121 16.95 -2.84 12.60
C ARG A 121 18.40 -2.90 12.14
N GLU A 122 18.61 -3.17 10.85
CA GLU A 122 19.94 -3.22 10.26
C GLU A 122 20.64 -1.86 10.36
N HIS A 123 19.91 -0.79 10.06
CA HIS A 123 20.41 0.59 10.16
C HIS A 123 20.85 0.93 11.59
N ARG A 124 19.99 0.67 12.58
CA ARG A 124 20.30 0.93 13.98
C ARG A 124 21.48 0.13 14.48
N ALA A 125 21.66 -1.11 14.03
CA ALA A 125 22.79 -1.94 14.40
C ALA A 125 24.14 -1.43 13.87
N GLN A 126 24.11 -0.68 12.76
CA GLN A 126 25.30 -0.15 12.09
C GLN A 126 25.70 1.25 12.58
N GLN A 127 24.79 2.01 13.18
CA GLN A 127 25.01 3.43 13.52
C GLN A 127 24.61 3.74 14.97
N ALA A 128 25.59 3.65 15.87
CA ALA A 128 25.39 3.92 17.29
C ALA A 128 25.18 5.41 17.64
N ALA A 129 25.46 6.33 16.70
CA ALA A 129 25.38 7.79 16.91
C ALA A 129 24.02 8.39 16.53
N LEU A 130 23.10 7.62 15.95
CA LEU A 130 21.80 8.10 15.52
C LEU A 130 20.84 8.32 16.71
N PRO A 131 19.77 9.13 16.51
CA PRO A 131 18.70 9.28 17.49
C PRO A 131 18.19 7.94 17.99
N ASP A 132 17.90 7.83 19.29
CA ASP A 132 17.35 6.61 19.88
C ASP A 132 15.87 6.45 19.49
N TYR A 133 15.63 5.98 18.26
CA TYR A 133 14.28 5.64 17.83
C TYR A 133 13.95 4.17 18.09
N GLN A 134 12.70 3.91 18.41
CA GLN A 134 12.21 2.54 18.57
C GLN A 134 11.79 1.96 17.21
N VAL A 135 12.47 0.90 16.78
CA VAL A 135 12.29 0.29 15.43
C VAL A 135 10.83 -0.05 15.12
N ASN A 136 10.13 -0.72 16.04
CA ASN A 136 8.75 -1.16 15.77
C ASN A 136 7.77 0.02 15.63
N PRO A 137 7.70 0.98 16.57
CA PRO A 137 6.85 2.17 16.40
C PRO A 137 7.20 3.00 15.17
N THR A 138 8.47 3.10 14.81
CA THR A 138 8.92 3.86 13.64
C THR A 138 8.46 3.20 12.33
N ALA A 139 8.62 1.87 12.20
CA ALA A 139 8.12 1.14 11.04
C ALA A 139 6.60 1.27 10.93
N ASN A 140 5.89 1.13 12.04
CA ASN A 140 4.44 1.30 12.08
C ASN A 140 4.01 2.73 11.71
N LEU A 141 4.71 3.77 12.19
CA LEU A 141 4.44 5.16 11.82
C LEU A 141 4.54 5.38 10.30
N MET A 142 5.57 4.83 9.65
CA MET A 142 5.74 4.93 8.20
C MET A 142 4.58 4.27 7.45
N LEU A 143 4.16 3.08 7.87
CA LEU A 143 3.01 2.40 7.26
C LEU A 143 1.71 3.14 7.56
N ALA A 144 1.45 3.53 8.81
CA ALA A 144 0.24 4.25 9.22
C ALA A 144 0.08 5.59 8.47
N LEU A 145 1.19 6.29 8.19
CA LEU A 145 1.16 7.48 7.35
C LEU A 145 0.70 7.15 5.92
N ALA A 146 1.22 6.07 5.32
CA ALA A 146 0.79 5.63 4.00
C ALA A 146 -0.68 5.23 3.98
N GLU A 147 -1.14 4.44 4.95
CA GLU A 147 -2.55 4.04 5.08
C GLU A 147 -3.48 5.25 5.28
N GLY A 148 -3.08 6.22 6.11
CA GLY A 148 -3.81 7.47 6.30
C GLY A 148 -3.97 8.25 4.99
N ARG A 149 -2.92 8.31 4.16
CA ARG A 149 -2.98 8.96 2.84
C ARG A 149 -3.85 8.20 1.84
N ILE A 150 -3.81 6.88 1.86
CA ILE A 150 -4.71 6.03 1.07
C ILE A 150 -6.17 6.28 1.47
N GLN A 151 -6.46 6.36 2.76
CA GLN A 151 -7.79 6.69 3.27
C GLN A 151 -8.25 8.09 2.84
N GLN A 152 -7.38 9.09 2.90
CA GLN A 152 -7.68 10.46 2.42
C GLN A 152 -7.99 10.47 0.92
N PHE A 153 -7.23 9.72 0.12
CA PHE A 153 -7.45 9.58 -1.31
C PHE A 153 -8.84 9.00 -1.63
N VAL A 154 -9.19 7.87 -1.01
CA VAL A 154 -10.51 7.25 -1.17
C VAL A 154 -11.63 8.18 -0.69
N ARG A 155 -11.50 8.77 0.51
CA ARG A 155 -12.50 9.67 1.10
C ARG A 155 -12.74 10.93 0.26
N SER A 156 -11.71 11.42 -0.42
CA SER A 156 -11.82 12.60 -1.30
C SER A 156 -12.39 12.28 -2.69
N ASN A 157 -12.88 11.07 -2.94
CA ASN A 157 -13.20 10.57 -4.27
C ASN A 157 -12.03 10.74 -5.25
N PHE A 158 -10.84 10.30 -4.83
CA PHE A 158 -9.60 10.29 -5.60
C PHE A 158 -9.07 11.66 -6.04
N ARG A 159 -9.52 12.75 -5.40
CA ARG A 159 -9.07 14.11 -5.71
C ARG A 159 -7.81 14.51 -4.94
N GLN A 160 -7.65 14.00 -3.73
CA GLN A 160 -6.50 14.28 -2.88
C GLN A 160 -5.43 13.19 -3.09
N LEU A 161 -4.50 13.46 -4.01
CA LEU A 161 -3.49 12.47 -4.40
C LEU A 161 -2.62 12.03 -3.21
N PRO A 162 -2.33 10.72 -3.05
CA PRO A 162 -1.51 10.21 -1.96
C PRO A 162 -0.07 10.74 -1.97
N THR A 163 0.47 11.07 -3.13
CA THR A 163 1.83 11.58 -3.27
C THR A 163 1.95 13.10 -3.09
N ASN A 164 0.83 13.82 -3.04
CA ASN A 164 0.84 15.28 -2.91
C ASN A 164 1.39 15.72 -1.54
N GLY A 165 2.44 16.55 -1.52
CA GLY A 165 3.14 16.97 -0.29
C GLY A 165 3.94 15.84 0.39
N TRP A 166 4.21 14.76 -0.33
CA TRP A 166 4.99 13.64 0.19
C TRP A 166 6.44 14.01 0.53
N PRO A 167 7.18 14.76 -0.32
CA PRO A 167 8.55 15.14 0.00
C PRO A 167 8.68 15.88 1.34
N GLU A 168 7.76 16.81 1.62
CA GLU A 168 7.76 17.59 2.86
C GLU A 168 7.44 16.72 4.08
N GLN A 169 6.55 15.76 3.93
CA GLN A 169 6.21 14.82 5.01
C GLN A 169 7.34 13.82 5.24
N TRP A 170 7.98 13.34 4.17
CA TRP A 170 9.11 12.45 4.30
C TRP A 170 10.30 13.14 4.98
N ALA A 171 10.58 14.41 4.67
CA ALA A 171 11.64 15.17 5.31
C ALA A 171 11.53 15.22 6.84
N LEU A 172 10.30 15.22 7.40
CA LEU A 172 10.08 15.13 8.85
C LEU A 172 10.52 13.80 9.42
N ILE A 173 10.24 12.70 8.70
CA ILE A 173 10.68 11.35 9.10
C ILE A 173 12.20 11.24 8.97
N GLU A 174 12.75 11.68 7.84
CA GLU A 174 14.18 11.66 7.55
C GLU A 174 14.96 12.38 8.65
N GLN A 175 14.56 13.59 8.98
CA GLN A 175 15.20 14.39 10.05
C GLN A 175 15.14 13.70 11.42
N SER A 176 14.03 13.02 11.72
CA SER A 176 13.81 12.42 13.04
C SER A 176 14.46 11.05 13.20
N VAL A 177 14.69 10.30 12.10
CA VAL A 177 15.09 8.91 12.14
C VAL A 177 16.50 8.68 11.57
N PHE A 178 16.86 9.41 10.51
CA PHE A 178 18.06 9.12 9.72
C PHE A 178 19.14 10.21 9.80
N THR A 179 18.82 11.37 10.40
CA THR A 179 19.79 12.47 10.52
C THR A 179 20.35 12.53 11.94
N GLU A 180 21.66 12.76 12.07
CA GLU A 180 22.28 12.98 13.35
C GLU A 180 21.70 14.25 14.03
N PRO A 181 21.45 14.21 15.35
CA PRO A 181 21.00 15.40 16.07
C PRO A 181 22.05 16.49 15.94
N VAL A 182 21.62 17.65 15.48
CA VAL A 182 22.48 18.85 15.49
C VAL A 182 22.73 19.23 16.94
N ASN A 183 23.97 19.07 17.41
CA ASN A 183 24.43 19.52 18.74
C ASN A 183 24.41 21.05 18.83
#